data_87244f15ad5408796cdc7e17469a8159
#
_entry.id   87244f15ad5408796cdc7e17469a8159
#
_cell.length_a   1.000
_cell.length_b   1.000
_cell.length_c   1.000
_cell.angle_alpha   90.00
_cell.angle_beta   90.00
_cell.angle_gamma   90.00
#
_symmetry.space_group_name_H-M   'P 1'
#
loop_
_entity.id
_entity.type
_entity.pdbx_description
1 polymer ?
#
loop_
_entity_poly.entity_id
_entity_poly.type
_entity_poly.pdbx_seq_one_letter_code
_entity_poly.pdbx_strand_id
1 'polypeptide(L)'
;NIFGNDWDTHDGTGVRDYIHVMDVSEGHIEVFEYLKKNKTQILNLNLGTGIGTSVMELINAYEKTNNVKIPFKIVDRRIGDVDIVVADNNKAKLILGWQPNRGLDEMCRDAWRWKSNDLKN
;
A
#
# COMPACT_ATOMS: atom_id res chain seq x y z
N ASN A 1 13.50 -5.61 8.86
CA ASN A 1 13.36 -7.07 8.85
C ASN A 1 12.35 -7.50 7.81
N ILE A 2 12.63 -8.59 7.09
CA ILE A 2 11.71 -9.32 6.22
C ILE A 2 11.27 -10.55 7.00
N PHE A 3 9.96 -10.70 7.20
CA PHE A 3 9.38 -11.77 7.99
C PHE A 3 9.01 -12.97 7.12
N GLY A 4 9.90 -13.96 7.05
CA GLY A 4 9.81 -15.11 6.17
C GLY A 4 10.32 -14.82 4.75
N ASN A 5 10.94 -15.84 4.17
CA ASN A 5 11.35 -15.88 2.76
C ASN A 5 10.98 -17.22 2.10
N ASP A 6 10.04 -17.91 2.70
CA ASP A 6 9.56 -19.24 2.34
C ASP A 6 8.03 -19.26 2.15
N TRP A 7 7.42 -18.09 1.90
CA TRP A 7 6.00 -17.96 1.57
C TRP A 7 5.71 -18.54 0.18
N ASP A 8 4.49 -19.03 -0.02
CA ASP A 8 4.03 -19.50 -1.34
C ASP A 8 3.73 -18.29 -2.25
N THR A 9 4.78 -17.59 -2.63
CA THR A 9 4.80 -16.40 -3.48
C THR A 9 5.97 -16.49 -4.47
N HIS A 10 5.97 -15.66 -5.50
CA HIS A 10 6.97 -15.74 -6.58
C HIS A 10 8.42 -15.50 -6.13
N ASP A 11 8.65 -14.81 -5.00
CA ASP A 11 10.00 -14.54 -4.45
C ASP A 11 10.17 -15.00 -2.99
N GLY A 12 9.18 -15.71 -2.47
CA GLY A 12 9.18 -16.23 -1.10
C GLY A 12 8.87 -15.20 -0.03
N THR A 13 8.68 -13.93 -0.37
CA THR A 13 8.29 -12.88 0.60
C THR A 13 6.80 -12.59 0.56
N GLY A 14 6.23 -12.09 1.66
CA GLY A 14 4.79 -11.80 1.72
C GLY A 14 4.36 -10.73 0.74
N VAL A 15 3.19 -10.92 0.12
CA VAL A 15 2.58 -10.00 -0.85
C VAL A 15 1.51 -9.17 -0.17
N ARG A 16 1.55 -7.85 -0.37
CA ARG A 16 0.60 -6.88 0.20
C ARG A 16 0.15 -5.88 -0.85
N ASP A 17 -1.00 -5.27 -0.61
CA ASP A 17 -1.48 -4.14 -1.40
C ASP A 17 -0.98 -2.84 -0.76
N TYR A 18 0.08 -2.29 -1.33
CA TYR A 18 0.63 -1.01 -0.90
C TYR A 18 -0.07 0.12 -1.65
N ILE A 19 -0.61 1.06 -0.90
CA ILE A 19 -1.33 2.21 -1.45
C ILE A 19 -0.70 3.51 -0.97
N HIS A 20 -0.67 4.52 -1.84
CA HIS A 20 -0.19 5.84 -1.49
C HIS A 20 -1.12 6.53 -0.49
N VAL A 21 -0.56 7.18 0.54
CA VAL A 21 -1.35 7.85 1.59
C VAL A 21 -2.29 8.93 1.03
N MET A 22 -1.90 9.62 -0.04
CA MET A 22 -2.75 10.61 -0.71
C MET A 22 -3.96 9.97 -1.38
N ASP A 23 -3.80 8.80 -2.02
CA ASP A 23 -4.93 8.08 -2.61
C ASP A 23 -5.93 7.63 -1.53
N VAL A 24 -5.44 7.18 -0.37
CA VAL A 24 -6.30 6.86 0.77
C VAL A 24 -7.04 8.10 1.25
N SER A 25 -6.35 9.24 1.36
CA SER A 25 -6.95 10.51 1.79
C SER A 25 -8.02 11.01 0.82
N GLU A 26 -7.74 10.93 -0.47
CA GLU A 26 -8.72 11.25 -1.53
C GLU A 26 -9.94 10.32 -1.46
N GLY A 27 -9.73 9.02 -1.22
CA GLY A 27 -10.82 8.07 -1.00
C GLY A 27 -11.72 8.46 0.18
N HIS A 28 -11.15 8.95 1.27
CA HIS A 28 -11.94 9.44 2.40
C HIS A 28 -12.76 10.69 2.07
N ILE A 29 -12.21 11.59 1.24
CA ILE A 29 -12.96 12.76 0.75
C ILE A 29 -14.16 12.31 -0.09
N GLU A 30 -13.97 11.38 -1.01
CA GLU A 30 -15.05 10.84 -1.82
C GLU A 30 -16.15 10.15 -0.98
N VAL A 31 -15.76 9.40 0.07
CA VAL A 31 -16.71 8.83 1.01
C VAL A 31 -17.52 9.92 1.71
N PHE A 32 -16.86 10.98 2.18
CA PHE A 32 -17.52 12.10 2.84
C PHE A 32 -18.53 12.80 1.91
N GLU A 33 -18.13 13.09 0.66
CA GLU A 33 -19.03 13.71 -0.32
C GLU A 33 -20.20 12.79 -0.70
N TYR A 34 -19.96 11.49 -0.79
CA TYR A 34 -21.02 10.52 -1.02
C TYR A 34 -22.05 10.50 0.12
N LEU A 35 -21.59 10.46 1.39
CA LEU A 35 -22.46 10.41 2.56
C LEU A 35 -23.28 11.70 2.72
N LYS A 36 -22.76 12.87 2.32
CA LYS A 36 -23.53 14.13 2.33
C LYS A 36 -24.73 14.10 1.38
N LYS A 37 -24.61 13.37 0.27
CA LYS A 37 -25.63 13.33 -0.80
C LYS A 37 -26.63 12.20 -0.65
N ASN A 38 -26.36 11.25 0.22
CA ASN A 38 -27.15 10.04 0.39
C ASN A 38 -27.73 9.91 1.77
N LYS A 39 -28.77 9.06 1.93
CA LYS A 39 -29.36 8.78 3.25
C LYS A 39 -28.31 8.16 4.18
N THR A 40 -28.47 8.43 5.48
CA THR A 40 -27.64 7.83 6.53
C THR A 40 -27.58 6.32 6.37
N GLN A 41 -26.35 5.77 6.31
CA GLN A 41 -26.09 4.36 6.08
C GLN A 41 -24.72 3.97 6.63
N ILE A 42 -24.50 2.68 6.81
CA ILE A 42 -23.17 2.10 7.05
C ILE A 42 -22.67 1.53 5.73
N LEU A 43 -21.48 1.94 5.33
CA LEU A 43 -20.87 1.53 4.07
C LEU A 43 -19.45 1.00 4.33
N ASN A 44 -19.26 -0.30 4.09
CA ASN A 44 -17.93 -0.94 4.19
C ASN A 44 -17.30 -0.97 2.81
N LEU A 45 -16.16 -0.31 2.66
CA LEU A 45 -15.38 -0.22 1.42
C LEU A 45 -13.91 -0.53 1.71
N ASN A 46 -13.26 -1.21 0.76
CA ASN A 46 -11.81 -1.35 0.76
C ASN A 46 -11.19 -0.23 -0.09
N LEU A 47 -10.22 0.47 0.48
CA LEU A 47 -9.37 1.41 -0.24
C LEU A 47 -8.00 0.77 -0.43
N GLY A 48 -7.76 0.25 -1.60
CA GLY A 48 -6.52 -0.40 -2.02
C GLY A 48 -6.30 -0.25 -3.51
N THR A 49 -5.15 -0.70 -3.98
CA THR A 49 -4.80 -0.64 -5.41
C THR A 49 -5.39 -1.80 -6.20
N GLY A 50 -5.67 -2.92 -5.53
CA GLY A 50 -6.00 -4.19 -6.16
C GLY A 50 -4.77 -4.90 -6.76
N ILE A 51 -3.56 -4.40 -6.48
CA ILE A 51 -2.30 -4.93 -7.00
C ILE A 51 -1.46 -5.45 -5.83
N GLY A 52 -1.11 -6.73 -5.89
CA GLY A 52 -0.20 -7.33 -4.92
C GLY A 52 1.26 -7.01 -5.27
N THR A 53 2.02 -6.54 -4.28
CA THR A 53 3.46 -6.30 -4.39
C THR A 53 4.16 -7.04 -3.26
N SER A 54 5.23 -7.77 -3.57
CA SER A 54 6.01 -8.47 -2.54
C SER A 54 6.88 -7.49 -1.73
N VAL A 55 7.34 -7.94 -0.57
CA VAL A 55 8.26 -7.13 0.24
C VAL A 55 9.57 -6.87 -0.50
N MET A 56 10.09 -7.86 -1.25
CA MET A 56 11.30 -7.68 -2.04
C MET A 56 11.09 -6.73 -3.22
N GLU A 57 9.95 -6.80 -3.91
CA GLU A 57 9.61 -5.84 -4.96
C GLU A 57 9.53 -4.41 -4.42
N LEU A 58 8.92 -4.21 -3.24
CA LEU A 58 8.88 -2.90 -2.58
C LEU A 58 10.28 -2.37 -2.26
N ILE A 59 11.16 -3.22 -1.69
CA ILE A 59 12.55 -2.84 -1.39
C ILE A 59 13.26 -2.44 -2.67
N ASN A 60 13.18 -3.25 -3.72
CA ASN A 60 13.83 -2.99 -5.00
C ASN A 60 13.31 -1.69 -5.65
N ALA A 61 12.00 -1.45 -5.63
CA ALA A 61 11.41 -0.21 -6.12
C ALA A 61 11.92 1.01 -5.33
N TYR A 62 11.98 0.89 -4.01
CA TYR A 62 12.46 1.94 -3.14
C TYR A 62 13.93 2.28 -3.39
N GLU A 63 14.80 1.26 -3.47
CA GLU A 63 16.22 1.43 -3.78
C GLU A 63 16.44 2.09 -5.15
N LYS A 64 15.75 1.57 -6.17
CA LYS A 64 15.85 2.07 -7.55
C LYS A 64 15.38 3.52 -7.66
N THR A 65 14.22 3.83 -7.11
CA THR A 65 13.59 5.15 -7.25
C THR A 65 14.39 6.25 -6.54
N ASN A 66 15.01 5.91 -5.42
CA ASN A 66 15.71 6.90 -4.57
C ASN A 66 17.22 6.82 -4.66
N ASN A 67 17.77 5.90 -5.45
CA ASN A 67 19.21 5.64 -5.56
C ASN A 67 19.88 5.42 -4.19
N VAL A 68 19.27 4.59 -3.36
CA VAL A 68 19.74 4.24 -2.01
C VAL A 68 19.84 2.74 -1.84
N LYS A 69 20.50 2.28 -0.78
CA LYS A 69 20.51 0.87 -0.36
C LYS A 69 19.77 0.72 0.95
N ILE A 70 18.90 -0.27 1.03
CA ILE A 70 18.14 -0.61 2.23
C ILE A 70 18.73 -1.87 2.85
N PRO A 71 19.42 -1.75 4.00
CA PRO A 71 19.87 -2.92 4.72
C PRO A 71 18.67 -3.67 5.31
N PHE A 72 18.59 -4.97 5.06
CA PHE A 72 17.54 -5.81 5.64
C PHE A 72 18.09 -7.11 6.21
N LYS A 73 17.30 -7.76 7.05
CA LYS A 73 17.54 -9.10 7.56
C LYS A 73 16.28 -9.93 7.35
N ILE A 74 16.47 -11.17 6.93
CA ILE A 74 15.39 -12.16 6.91
C ILE A 74 15.31 -12.74 8.31
N VAL A 75 14.10 -12.80 8.84
CA VAL A 75 13.78 -13.36 10.16
C VAL A 75 12.57 -14.29 10.03
N ASP A 76 12.27 -15.05 11.05
CA ASP A 76 11.15 -15.98 11.06
C ASP A 76 9.81 -15.28 10.75
N ARG A 77 8.87 -16.03 10.21
CA ARG A 77 7.49 -15.54 9.96
C ARG A 77 6.85 -15.07 11.27
N ARG A 78 6.05 -14.01 11.18
CA ARG A 78 5.22 -13.58 12.30
C ARG A 78 3.99 -14.47 12.40
N ILE A 79 3.60 -14.81 13.63
CA ILE A 79 2.36 -15.56 13.88
C ILE A 79 1.17 -14.72 13.41
N GLY A 80 0.29 -15.33 12.61
CA GLY A 80 -0.91 -14.69 12.08
C GLY A 80 -0.72 -13.97 10.73
N ASP A 81 0.52 -13.86 10.22
CA ASP A 81 0.72 -13.41 8.85
C ASP A 81 0.25 -14.48 7.85
N VAL A 82 -0.17 -14.04 6.69
CA VAL A 82 -0.51 -14.87 5.52
C VAL A 82 0.36 -14.47 4.34
N ASP A 83 0.46 -15.32 3.35
CA ASP A 83 1.29 -15.15 2.15
C ASP A 83 0.86 -13.94 1.30
N ILE A 84 -0.44 -13.82 0.98
CA ILE A 84 -0.97 -12.79 0.08
C ILE A 84 -2.18 -12.09 0.71
N VAL A 85 -2.14 -10.76 0.74
CA VAL A 85 -3.29 -9.91 1.08
C VAL A 85 -3.39 -8.77 0.09
N VAL A 86 -4.45 -8.78 -0.72
CA VAL A 86 -4.73 -7.75 -1.73
C VAL A 86 -6.19 -7.32 -1.60
N ALA A 87 -6.43 -6.02 -1.66
CA ALA A 87 -7.77 -5.47 -1.53
C ALA A 87 -8.60 -5.70 -2.81
N ASP A 88 -9.85 -6.09 -2.65
CA ASP A 88 -10.85 -5.92 -3.70
C ASP A 88 -11.45 -4.51 -3.57
N ASN A 89 -11.07 -3.60 -4.47
CA ASN A 89 -11.51 -2.20 -4.50
C ASN A 89 -12.70 -1.95 -5.46
N ASN A 90 -13.26 -2.97 -6.08
CA ASN A 90 -14.35 -2.83 -7.07
C ASN A 90 -15.55 -2.09 -6.50
N LYS A 91 -15.91 -2.34 -5.24
CA LYS A 91 -17.04 -1.67 -4.60
C LYS A 91 -16.79 -0.17 -4.40
N ALA A 92 -15.57 0.23 -4.01
CA ALA A 92 -15.20 1.63 -3.89
C ALA A 92 -15.25 2.35 -5.25
N LYS A 93 -14.73 1.71 -6.28
CA LYS A 93 -14.78 2.21 -7.66
C LYS A 93 -16.21 2.38 -8.16
N LEU A 94 -17.08 1.38 -7.93
CA LEU A 94 -18.47 1.41 -8.38
C LEU A 94 -19.31 2.49 -7.67
N ILE A 95 -19.16 2.60 -6.35
CA ILE A 95 -20.02 3.47 -5.52
C ILE A 95 -19.52 4.91 -5.51
N LEU A 96 -18.20 5.11 -5.41
CA LEU A 96 -17.59 6.43 -5.24
C LEU A 96 -17.02 6.99 -6.55
N GLY A 97 -16.81 6.14 -7.58
CA GLY A 97 -15.99 6.48 -8.73
C GLY A 97 -14.49 6.62 -8.41
N TRP A 98 -14.10 6.27 -7.17
CA TRP A 98 -12.72 6.41 -6.72
C TRP A 98 -11.84 5.26 -7.19
N GLN A 99 -10.62 5.61 -7.55
CA GLN A 99 -9.54 4.65 -7.82
C GLN A 99 -8.19 5.28 -7.46
N PRO A 100 -7.20 4.47 -7.02
CA PRO A 100 -5.86 4.99 -6.77
C PRO A 100 -5.19 5.41 -8.09
N ASN A 101 -4.42 6.50 -8.02
CA ASN A 101 -3.76 7.09 -9.20
C ASN A 101 -2.24 7.06 -9.10
N ARG A 102 -1.67 6.79 -7.90
CA ARG A 102 -0.23 6.83 -7.64
C ARG A 102 0.34 5.43 -7.59
N GLY A 103 1.41 5.23 -8.38
CA GLY A 103 2.10 3.94 -8.44
C GLY A 103 3.13 3.75 -7.32
N LEU A 104 3.71 2.55 -7.29
CA LEU A 104 4.69 2.14 -6.30
C LEU A 104 5.92 3.07 -6.26
N ASP A 105 6.43 3.46 -7.42
CA ASP A 105 7.62 4.34 -7.51
C ASP A 105 7.35 5.73 -6.92
N GLU A 106 6.16 6.28 -7.14
CA GLU A 106 5.76 7.57 -6.58
C GLU A 106 5.64 7.49 -5.06
N MET A 107 5.00 6.44 -4.57
CA MET A 107 4.90 6.16 -3.13
C MET A 107 6.29 6.05 -2.47
N CYS A 108 7.22 5.32 -3.08
CA CYS A 108 8.58 5.17 -2.59
C CYS A 108 9.34 6.51 -2.58
N ARG A 109 9.16 7.33 -3.63
CA ARG A 109 9.78 8.66 -3.75
C ARG A 109 9.29 9.61 -2.68
N ASP A 110 7.99 9.68 -2.48
CA ASP A 110 7.39 10.61 -1.53
C ASP A 110 7.68 10.21 -0.09
N ALA A 111 7.68 8.92 0.22
CA ALA A 111 8.09 8.40 1.52
C ALA A 111 9.56 8.75 1.84
N TRP A 112 10.46 8.62 0.86
CA TRP A 112 11.87 9.00 1.03
C TRP A 112 12.05 10.51 1.21
N ARG A 113 11.35 11.30 0.40
CA ARG A 113 11.38 12.77 0.51
C ARG A 113 10.94 13.22 1.90
N TRP A 114 9.84 12.67 2.40
CA TRP A 114 9.34 12.98 3.75
C TRP A 114 10.39 12.62 4.81
N LYS A 115 10.93 11.40 4.77
CA LYS A 115 11.94 10.94 5.73
C LYS A 115 13.24 11.74 5.66
N SER A 116 13.68 12.11 4.47
CA SER A 116 14.90 12.88 4.27
C SER A 116 14.77 14.31 4.76
N ASN A 117 13.58 14.90 4.73
CA ASN A 117 13.33 16.24 5.27
C ASN A 117 13.24 16.20 6.80
N ASP A 118 12.64 15.16 7.39
CA ASP A 118 12.57 14.95 8.82
C ASP A 118 13.96 14.80 9.48
N LEU A 119 14.93 14.24 8.74
CA LEU A 119 16.31 14.09 9.20
C LEU A 119 17.15 15.39 9.12
N LYS A 120 16.63 16.45 8.48
CA LYS A 120 17.30 17.75 8.35
C LYS A 120 16.88 18.78 9.41
N ASN A 121 15.86 18.48 10.17
CA ASN A 121 15.36 19.25 11.31
C ASN A 121 15.77 18.59 12.62
#